data_3da08a023012360c8f1b0080842425ef
#
_entry.id   3da08a023012360c8f1b0080842425ef
#
_cell.length_a   1.000
_cell.length_b   1.000
_cell.length_c   1.000
_cell.angle_alpha   90.00
_cell.angle_beta   90.00
_cell.angle_gamma   90.00
#
_symmetry.space_group_name_H-M   'P 1'
#
loop_
_entity.id
_entity.type
_entity.pdbx_description
1 polymer ?
#
loop_
_entity_poly.entity_id
_entity_poly.type
_entity_poly.pdbx_seq_one_letter_code
_entity_poly.pdbx_strand_id
1 'polypeptide(L)'
;RQRQMCIRDRCEPYLTSDYRLMLERPEDLIQGLHVVLSLFDNAKGVIAIEDNKPEAIAKLQYLTDSDPDIEVKVLKTKYPQGAERQVIYVTTGRKINSKMLPADAGCIVDNVQTVLAIYDAVCKTTPSMSRVVTLTGDAMAEPQNYKVKFGMSHAELLEEAGGLKENAKKLISGGPMMGMAMYDLNTPITKTSSSILAMSEDEVEKFEPTNCIR
;
A
#
# COMPACT_ATOMS: atom_id res chain seq x y z
N ARG A 1 -12.78 -4.02 25.38
CA ARG A 1 -13.13 -3.70 23.97
C ARG A 1 -12.47 -4.69 23.05
N GLN A 2 -13.20 -5.22 22.08
CA GLN A 2 -12.66 -6.11 21.04
C GLN A 2 -11.56 -5.39 20.27
N ARG A 3 -10.40 -6.03 20.10
CA ARG A 3 -9.30 -5.55 19.28
C ARG A 3 -9.60 -5.80 17.81
N GLN A 4 -9.17 -4.90 16.96
CA GLN A 4 -9.37 -5.04 15.52
C GLN A 4 -8.05 -4.84 14.78
N MET A 5 -7.77 -5.78 13.88
CA MET A 5 -6.68 -5.71 12.93
C MET A 5 -7.24 -5.32 11.56
N CYS A 6 -6.88 -4.16 11.07
CA CYS A 6 -7.32 -3.68 9.77
C CYS A 6 -6.17 -3.80 8.76
N ILE A 7 -6.38 -4.58 7.70
CA ILE A 7 -5.51 -4.55 6.52
C ILE A 7 -6.07 -3.49 5.59
N ARG A 8 -5.22 -2.59 5.12
CA ARG A 8 -5.60 -1.55 4.17
C ARG A 8 -4.88 -1.69 2.84
N ASP A 9 -5.62 -1.43 1.79
CA ASP A 9 -5.09 -1.05 0.50
C ASP A 9 -4.76 0.45 0.48
N ARG A 10 -3.75 0.84 -0.30
CA ARG A 10 -3.38 2.25 -0.43
C ARG A 10 -4.33 2.98 -1.37
N CYS A 11 -4.82 4.15 -0.94
CA CYS A 11 -5.65 5.04 -1.76
C CYS A 11 -4.83 6.00 -2.65
N GLU A 12 -3.58 5.66 -2.94
CA GLU A 12 -2.72 6.43 -3.85
C GLU A 12 -3.04 6.09 -5.29
N PRO A 13 -3.35 7.07 -6.14
CA PRO A 13 -3.48 6.85 -7.57
C PRO A 13 -2.21 6.23 -8.18
N TYR A 14 -2.36 5.49 -9.26
CA TYR A 14 -1.31 4.80 -10.01
C TYR A 14 -0.64 3.60 -9.32
N LEU A 15 -0.81 3.38 -8.02
CA LEU A 15 -0.22 2.26 -7.30
C LEU A 15 -1.07 1.00 -7.45
N THR A 16 -0.51 -0.05 -8.04
CA THR A 16 -1.22 -1.30 -8.34
C THR A 16 -0.68 -2.52 -7.58
N SER A 17 0.45 -2.36 -6.86
CA SER A 17 1.13 -3.48 -6.18
C SER A 17 0.26 -4.19 -5.15
N ASP A 18 -0.46 -3.45 -4.30
CA ASP A 18 -1.30 -4.04 -3.26
C ASP A 18 -2.50 -4.80 -3.88
N TYR A 19 -3.12 -4.23 -4.92
CA TYR A 19 -4.20 -4.87 -5.66
C TYR A 19 -3.76 -6.19 -6.32
N ARG A 20 -2.62 -6.18 -7.01
CA ARG A 20 -2.07 -7.39 -7.62
C ARG A 20 -1.75 -8.47 -6.60
N LEU A 21 -1.18 -8.10 -5.46
CA LEU A 21 -0.88 -9.04 -4.38
C LEU A 21 -2.15 -9.65 -3.75
N MET A 22 -3.23 -8.88 -3.61
CA MET A 22 -4.52 -9.41 -3.17
C MET A 22 -5.11 -10.42 -4.16
N LEU A 23 -4.85 -10.28 -5.47
CA LEU A 23 -5.27 -11.23 -6.49
C LEU A 23 -4.36 -12.46 -6.61
N GLU A 24 -3.05 -12.27 -6.46
CA GLU A 24 -2.07 -13.34 -6.69
C GLU A 24 -1.79 -14.18 -5.44
N ARG A 25 -1.93 -13.60 -4.25
CA ARG A 25 -1.62 -14.24 -2.97
C ARG A 25 -2.72 -14.06 -1.90
N PRO A 26 -4.01 -14.26 -2.24
CA PRO A 26 -5.08 -13.99 -1.29
C PRO A 26 -5.08 -14.96 -0.10
N GLU A 27 -4.77 -16.25 -0.33
CA GLU A 27 -4.68 -17.26 0.73
C GLU A 27 -3.54 -16.93 1.71
N ASP A 28 -2.36 -16.56 1.19
CA ASP A 28 -1.22 -16.12 1.99
C ASP A 28 -1.56 -14.88 2.84
N LEU A 29 -2.35 -13.96 2.28
CA LEU A 29 -2.80 -12.75 2.98
C LEU A 29 -3.72 -13.09 4.15
N ILE A 30 -4.69 -13.99 3.95
CA ILE A 30 -5.61 -14.47 4.99
C ILE A 30 -4.82 -15.18 6.10
N GLN A 31 -3.91 -16.09 5.74
CA GLN A 31 -3.07 -16.79 6.71
C GLN A 31 -2.16 -15.82 7.48
N GLY A 32 -1.60 -14.83 6.81
CA GLY A 32 -0.82 -13.78 7.48
C GLY A 32 -1.64 -12.98 8.48
N LEU A 33 -2.90 -12.70 8.16
CA LEU A 33 -3.83 -12.05 9.10
C LEU A 33 -4.12 -12.96 10.30
N HIS A 34 -4.34 -14.27 10.10
CA HIS A 34 -4.48 -15.22 11.20
C HIS A 34 -3.26 -15.28 12.11
N VAL A 35 -2.03 -15.22 11.54
CA VAL A 35 -0.79 -15.14 12.33
C VAL A 35 -0.83 -13.91 13.26
N VAL A 36 -1.25 -12.75 12.74
CA VAL A 36 -1.34 -11.55 13.59
C VAL A 36 -2.47 -11.66 14.61
N LEU A 37 -3.64 -12.19 14.23
CA LEU A 37 -4.77 -12.38 15.14
C LEU A 37 -4.44 -13.33 16.29
N SER A 38 -3.60 -14.35 16.06
CA SER A 38 -3.18 -15.30 17.10
C SER A 38 -2.41 -14.68 18.27
N LEU A 39 -1.90 -13.46 18.10
CA LEU A 39 -1.21 -12.72 19.16
C LEU A 39 -2.17 -12.07 20.18
N PHE A 40 -3.46 -12.11 19.92
CA PHE A 40 -4.45 -11.37 20.72
C PHE A 40 -5.68 -12.22 21.05
N ASP A 41 -6.10 -12.17 22.30
CA ASP A 41 -7.39 -12.73 22.69
C ASP A 41 -8.54 -11.89 22.13
N ASN A 42 -9.52 -12.54 21.52
CA ASN A 42 -10.75 -11.90 21.01
C ASN A 42 -10.51 -10.76 19.98
N ALA A 43 -9.51 -10.90 19.11
CA ALA A 43 -9.28 -9.98 18.01
C ALA A 43 -10.10 -10.37 16.77
N LYS A 44 -10.44 -9.39 15.94
CA LYS A 44 -11.09 -9.58 14.63
C LYS A 44 -10.24 -8.91 13.55
N GLY A 45 -10.15 -9.58 12.40
CA GLY A 45 -9.51 -9.08 11.20
C GLY A 45 -10.51 -8.38 10.28
N VAL A 46 -10.10 -7.25 9.72
CA VAL A 46 -10.90 -6.54 8.71
C VAL A 46 -10.01 -6.25 7.51
N ILE A 47 -10.36 -6.77 6.35
CA ILE A 47 -9.69 -6.44 5.09
C ILE A 47 -10.49 -5.32 4.43
N ALA A 48 -9.96 -4.10 4.47
CA ALA A 48 -10.62 -2.90 3.94
C ALA A 48 -10.15 -2.63 2.51
N ILE A 49 -11.05 -2.74 1.54
CA ILE A 49 -10.76 -2.63 0.11
C ILE A 49 -11.69 -1.59 -0.52
N GLU A 50 -11.15 -0.73 -1.38
CA GLU A 50 -11.95 0.25 -2.13
C GLU A 50 -12.80 -0.43 -3.22
N ASP A 51 -14.00 0.11 -3.45
CA ASP A 51 -15.01 -0.41 -4.40
C ASP A 51 -14.57 -0.42 -5.87
N ASN A 52 -13.46 0.25 -6.20
CA ASN A 52 -12.83 0.21 -7.51
C ASN A 52 -12.00 -1.07 -7.78
N LYS A 53 -12.03 -2.07 -6.87
CA LYS A 53 -11.28 -3.33 -6.97
C LYS A 53 -12.20 -4.56 -6.83
N PRO A 54 -13.22 -4.69 -7.71
CA PRO A 54 -14.28 -5.70 -7.57
C PRO A 54 -13.75 -7.14 -7.58
N GLU A 55 -12.72 -7.45 -8.38
CA GLU A 55 -12.15 -8.80 -8.45
C GLU A 55 -11.48 -9.23 -7.13
N ALA A 56 -10.70 -8.33 -6.52
CA ALA A 56 -10.08 -8.61 -5.22
C ALA A 56 -11.13 -8.75 -4.11
N ILE A 57 -12.18 -7.90 -4.13
CA ILE A 57 -13.30 -7.99 -3.20
C ILE A 57 -13.98 -9.35 -3.31
N ALA A 58 -14.40 -9.74 -4.52
CA ALA A 58 -15.08 -11.01 -4.74
C ALA A 58 -14.23 -12.22 -4.32
N LYS A 59 -12.94 -12.22 -4.68
CA LYS A 59 -12.02 -13.29 -4.34
C LYS A 59 -11.81 -13.43 -2.83
N LEU A 60 -11.54 -12.31 -2.15
CA LEU A 60 -11.31 -12.33 -0.70
C LEU A 60 -12.60 -12.62 0.08
N GLN A 61 -13.75 -12.09 -0.34
CA GLN A 61 -15.05 -12.45 0.27
C GLN A 61 -15.33 -13.94 0.16
N TYR A 62 -15.13 -14.54 -1.02
CA TYR A 62 -15.30 -15.98 -1.21
C TYR A 62 -14.41 -16.81 -0.28
N LEU A 63 -13.14 -16.42 -0.13
CA LEU A 63 -12.18 -17.15 0.71
C LEU A 63 -12.42 -16.96 2.22
N THR A 64 -13.09 -15.88 2.64
CA THR A 64 -13.40 -15.58 4.04
C THR A 64 -14.85 -15.83 4.43
N ASP A 65 -15.70 -16.34 3.54
CA ASP A 65 -17.14 -16.51 3.77
C ASP A 65 -17.48 -17.38 5.00
N SER A 66 -16.68 -18.39 5.24
CA SER A 66 -16.82 -19.27 6.42
C SER A 66 -15.91 -18.90 7.60
N ASP A 67 -15.15 -17.84 7.50
CA ASP A 67 -14.19 -17.44 8.53
C ASP A 67 -14.86 -16.51 9.56
N PRO A 68 -15.04 -16.96 10.82
CA PRO A 68 -15.71 -16.16 11.82
C PRO A 68 -14.87 -14.97 12.32
N ASP A 69 -13.55 -14.97 12.02
CA ASP A 69 -12.62 -13.99 12.59
C ASP A 69 -12.18 -12.93 11.60
N ILE A 70 -12.47 -13.10 10.30
CA ILE A 70 -12.09 -12.17 9.25
C ILE A 70 -13.30 -11.67 8.47
N GLU A 71 -13.40 -10.35 8.30
CA GLU A 71 -14.42 -9.66 7.51
C GLU A 71 -13.76 -8.88 6.37
N VAL A 72 -14.30 -8.96 5.16
CA VAL A 72 -13.95 -8.08 4.04
C VAL A 72 -14.93 -6.90 4.02
N LYS A 73 -14.42 -5.70 4.19
CA LYS A 73 -15.21 -4.46 4.20
C LYS A 73 -14.94 -3.63 2.97
N VAL A 74 -15.97 -3.45 2.16
CA VAL A 74 -15.91 -2.61 0.96
C VAL A 74 -16.01 -1.15 1.35
N LEU A 75 -15.04 -0.34 0.92
CA LEU A 75 -14.98 1.09 1.19
C LEU A 75 -15.21 1.86 -0.10
N LYS A 76 -15.84 3.02 0.01
CA LYS A 76 -16.02 3.92 -1.13
C LYS A 76 -14.67 4.50 -1.55
N THR A 77 -14.36 4.44 -2.84
CA THR A 77 -13.15 5.07 -3.40
C THR A 77 -13.19 6.57 -3.16
N LYS A 78 -12.32 7.05 -2.30
CA LYS A 78 -12.21 8.45 -1.93
C LYS A 78 -10.88 8.72 -1.22
N TYR A 79 -10.15 9.74 -1.65
CA TYR A 79 -8.97 10.19 -0.90
C TYR A 79 -9.39 11.01 0.34
N PRO A 80 -8.85 10.78 1.54
CA PRO A 80 -7.81 9.82 1.92
C PRO A 80 -8.35 8.55 2.62
N GLN A 81 -9.21 7.77 1.97
CA GLN A 81 -9.87 6.60 2.55
C GLN A 81 -8.89 5.54 3.11
N GLY A 82 -7.71 5.39 2.47
CA GLY A 82 -6.63 4.53 2.94
C GLY A 82 -5.76 5.13 4.07
N ALA A 83 -6.04 6.33 4.55
CA ALA A 83 -5.34 6.88 5.70
C ALA A 83 -5.70 6.08 6.98
N GLU A 84 -4.71 5.76 7.80
CA GLU A 84 -4.85 4.90 8.98
C GLU A 84 -6.04 5.28 9.87
N ARG A 85 -6.18 6.56 10.20
CA ARG A 85 -7.28 7.06 11.04
C ARG A 85 -8.64 6.95 10.37
N GLN A 86 -8.68 7.16 9.06
CA GLN A 86 -9.90 7.04 8.28
C GLN A 86 -10.34 5.57 8.21
N VAL A 87 -9.41 4.65 7.97
CA VAL A 87 -9.68 3.21 8.00
C VAL A 87 -10.25 2.79 9.35
N ILE A 88 -9.64 3.20 10.46
CA ILE A 88 -10.16 2.92 11.82
C ILE A 88 -11.59 3.43 11.96
N TYR A 89 -11.86 4.66 11.56
CA TYR A 89 -13.19 5.24 11.68
C TYR A 89 -14.24 4.48 10.87
N VAL A 90 -13.98 4.21 9.60
CA VAL A 90 -14.97 3.57 8.71
C VAL A 90 -15.16 2.07 9.00
N THR A 91 -14.13 1.41 9.54
CA THR A 91 -14.23 -0.02 9.89
C THR A 91 -14.84 -0.23 11.28
N THR A 92 -14.57 0.64 12.23
CA THR A 92 -14.88 0.43 13.66
C THR A 92 -15.84 1.44 14.26
N GLY A 93 -16.08 2.58 13.60
CA GLY A 93 -16.79 3.74 14.16
C GLY A 93 -16.01 4.52 15.24
N ARG A 94 -14.77 4.08 15.57
CA ARG A 94 -13.94 4.70 16.61
C ARG A 94 -13.22 5.91 16.07
N LYS A 95 -13.23 7.00 16.83
CA LYS A 95 -12.53 8.25 16.47
C LYS A 95 -11.23 8.36 17.25
N ILE A 96 -10.15 8.70 16.56
CA ILE A 96 -8.85 9.02 17.16
C ILE A 96 -8.42 10.42 16.72
N ASN A 97 -7.91 11.21 17.67
CA ASN A 97 -7.41 12.56 17.42
C ASN A 97 -5.91 12.54 17.03
N SER A 98 -5.32 13.73 16.83
CA SER A 98 -3.93 13.86 16.41
C SER A 98 -2.89 13.35 17.42
N LYS A 99 -3.26 13.25 18.69
CA LYS A 99 -2.37 12.82 19.78
C LYS A 99 -2.51 11.33 20.11
N MET A 100 -3.56 10.67 19.59
CA MET A 100 -3.83 9.24 19.83
C MET A 100 -3.17 8.36 18.77
N LEU A 101 -2.74 7.19 19.17
CA LEU A 101 -2.29 6.09 18.29
C LEU A 101 -3.46 5.13 18.00
N PRO A 102 -3.38 4.34 16.91
CA PRO A 102 -4.36 3.28 16.63
C PRO A 102 -4.60 2.34 17.81
N ALA A 103 -3.54 2.01 18.54
CA ALA A 103 -3.60 1.16 19.73
C ALA A 103 -4.53 1.73 20.83
N ASP A 104 -4.62 3.04 20.98
CA ASP A 104 -5.53 3.69 21.94
C ASP A 104 -7.00 3.44 21.60
N ALA A 105 -7.29 3.24 20.32
CA ALA A 105 -8.59 2.80 19.83
C ALA A 105 -8.75 1.26 19.86
N GLY A 106 -7.74 0.52 20.30
CA GLY A 106 -7.72 -0.94 20.24
C GLY A 106 -7.63 -1.48 18.82
N CYS A 107 -6.96 -0.76 17.93
CA CYS A 107 -6.80 -1.11 16.52
C CYS A 107 -5.33 -1.22 16.15
N ILE A 108 -5.04 -2.07 15.17
CA ILE A 108 -3.77 -2.12 14.44
C ILE A 108 -4.15 -1.98 12.97
N VAL A 109 -3.38 -1.19 12.22
CA VAL A 109 -3.62 -0.99 10.78
C VAL A 109 -2.33 -1.27 10.04
N ASP A 110 -2.36 -2.28 9.18
CA ASP A 110 -1.23 -2.68 8.36
C ASP A 110 -1.56 -2.65 6.86
N ASN A 111 -0.51 -2.58 6.07
CA ASN A 111 -0.60 -2.68 4.63
C ASN A 111 -0.57 -4.16 4.18
N VAL A 112 -1.16 -4.47 3.04
CA VAL A 112 -1.17 -5.80 2.40
C VAL A 112 0.22 -6.44 2.37
N GLN A 113 1.25 -5.70 1.93
CA GLN A 113 2.62 -6.23 1.84
C GLN A 113 3.24 -6.52 3.21
N THR A 114 2.85 -5.77 4.25
CA THR A 114 3.32 -6.03 5.62
C THR A 114 2.79 -7.37 6.11
N VAL A 115 1.50 -7.64 5.91
CA VAL A 115 0.88 -8.90 6.34
C VAL A 115 1.44 -10.09 5.55
N LEU A 116 1.67 -9.94 4.25
CA LEU A 116 2.33 -10.96 3.45
C LEU A 116 3.78 -11.22 3.90
N ALA A 117 4.51 -10.17 4.29
CA ALA A 117 5.86 -10.33 4.84
C ALA A 117 5.86 -11.04 6.21
N ILE A 118 4.85 -10.81 7.05
CA ILE A 118 4.65 -11.55 8.30
C ILE A 118 4.40 -13.04 8.00
N TYR A 119 3.51 -13.33 7.06
CA TYR A 119 3.25 -14.70 6.64
C TYR A 119 4.51 -15.40 6.12
N ASP A 120 5.25 -14.75 5.21
CA ASP A 120 6.47 -15.32 4.66
C ASP A 120 7.53 -15.56 5.76
N ALA A 121 7.65 -14.66 6.73
CA ALA A 121 8.60 -14.81 7.83
C ALA A 121 8.22 -15.94 8.80
N VAL A 122 6.96 -16.03 9.18
CA VAL A 122 6.50 -16.98 10.21
C VAL A 122 6.23 -18.36 9.61
N CYS A 123 5.51 -18.42 8.48
CA CYS A 123 5.07 -19.69 7.91
C CYS A 123 6.06 -20.27 6.90
N LYS A 124 6.82 -19.41 6.20
CA LYS A 124 7.81 -19.85 5.19
C LYS A 124 9.26 -19.66 5.63
N THR A 125 9.50 -19.19 6.87
CA THR A 125 10.84 -18.88 7.40
C THR A 125 11.69 -17.99 6.47
N THR A 126 11.04 -17.15 5.68
CA THR A 126 11.66 -16.28 4.70
C THR A 126 11.72 -14.85 5.24
N PRO A 127 12.90 -14.29 5.52
CA PRO A 127 13.01 -12.94 6.03
C PRO A 127 12.57 -11.92 4.98
N SER A 128 12.07 -10.75 5.43
CA SER A 128 11.66 -9.66 4.55
C SER A 128 12.88 -9.01 3.89
N MET A 129 13.27 -9.49 2.71
CA MET A 129 14.41 -9.03 1.91
C MET A 129 14.02 -8.30 0.63
N SER A 130 12.74 -8.31 0.29
CA SER A 130 12.23 -7.72 -0.95
C SER A 130 10.81 -7.21 -0.77
N ARG A 131 10.37 -6.38 -1.70
CA ARG A 131 8.98 -5.94 -1.79
C ARG A 131 8.55 -5.77 -3.24
N VAL A 132 7.25 -5.64 -3.46
CA VAL A 132 6.70 -5.26 -4.76
C VAL A 132 6.62 -3.73 -4.84
N VAL A 133 7.20 -3.16 -5.89
CA VAL A 133 7.23 -1.72 -6.17
C VAL A 133 6.54 -1.48 -7.51
N THR A 134 5.61 -0.54 -7.56
CA THR A 134 4.96 -0.13 -8.81
C THR A 134 5.80 0.90 -9.54
N LEU A 135 6.18 0.62 -10.77
CA LEU A 135 6.74 1.61 -11.69
C LEU A 135 5.61 2.10 -12.61
N THR A 136 5.39 3.40 -12.66
CA THR A 136 4.22 3.98 -13.34
C THR A 136 4.47 5.41 -13.80
N GLY A 137 3.54 5.94 -14.56
CA GLY A 137 3.57 7.29 -15.10
C GLY A 137 3.74 7.27 -16.62
N ASP A 138 3.39 8.37 -17.24
CA ASP A 138 3.40 8.55 -18.70
C ASP A 138 4.81 8.59 -19.30
N ALA A 139 5.81 8.94 -18.47
CA ALA A 139 7.22 8.97 -18.86
C ALA A 139 8.01 7.68 -18.53
N MET A 140 7.33 6.62 -18.03
CA MET A 140 7.94 5.31 -17.83
C MET A 140 7.94 4.53 -19.16
N ALA A 141 9.05 3.84 -19.49
CA ALA A 141 9.12 3.03 -20.69
C ALA A 141 8.24 1.78 -20.55
N GLU A 142 8.41 1.01 -19.48
CA GLU A 142 7.65 -0.21 -19.21
C GLU A 142 6.98 -0.13 -17.81
N PRO A 143 5.77 0.46 -17.72
CA PRO A 143 5.07 0.56 -16.44
C PRO A 143 4.53 -0.80 -16.01
N GLN A 144 5.00 -1.29 -14.85
CA GLN A 144 4.53 -2.54 -14.23
C GLN A 144 4.95 -2.67 -12.77
N ASN A 145 4.61 -3.79 -12.13
CA ASN A 145 5.03 -4.09 -10.76
C ASN A 145 6.27 -4.99 -10.78
N TYR A 146 7.30 -4.58 -10.02
CA TYR A 146 8.57 -5.30 -9.89
C TYR A 146 8.76 -5.82 -8.47
N LYS A 147 9.22 -7.07 -8.33
CA LYS A 147 9.69 -7.60 -7.04
C LYS A 147 11.16 -7.23 -6.87
N VAL A 148 11.41 -6.27 -6.00
CA VAL A 148 12.72 -5.62 -5.83
C VAL A 148 13.34 -6.00 -4.49
N LYS A 149 14.64 -6.28 -4.46
CA LYS A 149 15.41 -6.47 -3.23
C LYS A 149 15.67 -5.12 -2.54
N PHE A 150 15.66 -5.12 -1.22
CA PHE A 150 16.08 -3.91 -0.49
C PHE A 150 17.56 -3.62 -0.73
N GLY A 151 17.88 -2.35 -0.86
CA GLY A 151 19.24 -1.89 -1.16
C GLY A 151 19.54 -1.68 -2.65
N MET A 152 18.75 -2.23 -3.57
CA MET A 152 18.79 -1.89 -4.99
C MET A 152 18.54 -0.40 -5.18
N SER A 153 19.31 0.29 -5.99
CA SER A 153 19.08 1.72 -6.26
C SER A 153 17.87 1.94 -7.16
N HIS A 154 17.30 3.14 -7.10
CA HIS A 154 16.24 3.51 -8.03
C HIS A 154 16.76 3.54 -9.48
N ALA A 155 18.04 3.90 -9.70
CA ALA A 155 18.67 3.88 -11.02
C ALA A 155 18.72 2.47 -11.63
N GLU A 156 19.22 1.48 -10.86
CA GLU A 156 19.25 0.07 -11.30
C GLU A 156 17.85 -0.45 -11.61
N LEU A 157 16.85 -0.13 -10.77
CA LEU A 157 15.48 -0.56 -11.01
C LEU A 157 14.88 0.07 -12.28
N LEU A 158 15.17 1.34 -12.54
CA LEU A 158 14.71 2.03 -13.76
C LEU A 158 15.39 1.43 -15.01
N GLU A 159 16.67 1.09 -14.95
CA GLU A 159 17.39 0.44 -16.04
C GLU A 159 16.78 -0.93 -16.37
N GLU A 160 16.51 -1.77 -15.39
CA GLU A 160 15.84 -3.06 -15.53
C GLU A 160 14.42 -2.93 -16.13
N ALA A 161 13.78 -1.79 -15.93
CA ALA A 161 12.45 -1.47 -16.45
C ALA A 161 12.47 -0.79 -17.82
N GLY A 162 13.55 -0.90 -18.57
CA GLY A 162 13.67 -0.28 -19.90
C GLY A 162 13.93 1.23 -19.89
N GLY A 163 14.12 1.82 -18.71
CA GLY A 163 14.46 3.24 -18.56
C GLY A 163 13.27 4.20 -18.57
N LEU A 164 13.58 5.46 -18.76
CA LEU A 164 12.63 6.56 -18.88
C LEU A 164 12.54 7.01 -20.33
N LYS A 165 11.38 7.53 -20.71
CA LYS A 165 11.21 8.22 -22.00
C LYS A 165 11.96 9.55 -22.00
N GLU A 166 12.31 10.06 -23.19
CA GLU A 166 13.07 11.31 -23.36
C GLU A 166 12.37 12.54 -22.75
N ASN A 167 11.04 12.53 -22.71
CA ASN A 167 10.24 13.60 -22.15
C ASN A 167 10.06 13.54 -20.62
N ALA A 168 10.74 12.62 -19.91
CA ALA A 168 10.68 12.53 -18.47
C ALA A 168 11.22 13.80 -17.79
N LYS A 169 10.43 14.38 -16.90
CA LYS A 169 10.76 15.67 -16.25
C LYS A 169 10.83 15.56 -14.74
N LYS A 170 9.99 14.71 -14.16
CA LYS A 170 9.87 14.59 -12.70
C LYS A 170 9.71 13.12 -12.29
N LEU A 171 10.50 12.72 -11.30
CA LEU A 171 10.38 11.42 -10.66
C LEU A 171 9.93 11.61 -9.22
N ILE A 172 8.98 10.78 -8.80
CA ILE A 172 8.46 10.78 -7.44
C ILE A 172 8.63 9.37 -6.85
N SER A 173 9.31 9.28 -5.72
CA SER A 173 9.33 8.06 -4.90
C SER A 173 8.06 8.02 -4.07
N GLY A 174 7.15 7.11 -4.40
CA GLY A 174 5.79 7.03 -3.85
C GLY A 174 4.73 7.44 -4.88
N GLY A 175 3.51 7.64 -4.39
CA GLY A 175 2.40 8.11 -5.22
C GLY A 175 2.34 9.64 -5.34
N PRO A 176 1.45 10.18 -6.17
CA PRO A 176 1.35 11.62 -6.42
C PRO A 176 0.91 12.44 -5.20
N MET A 177 0.22 11.80 -4.23
CA MET A 177 -0.36 12.50 -3.07
C MET A 177 0.62 12.60 -1.90
N MET A 178 1.39 11.55 -1.63
CA MET A 178 2.27 11.43 -0.46
C MET A 178 3.73 11.17 -0.80
N GLY A 179 4.07 11.02 -2.09
CA GLY A 179 5.42 10.75 -2.54
C GLY A 179 6.33 11.99 -2.47
N MET A 180 7.62 11.75 -2.57
CA MET A 180 8.65 12.78 -2.58
C MET A 180 9.33 12.85 -3.94
N ALA A 181 9.48 14.07 -4.49
CA ALA A 181 10.26 14.28 -5.70
C ALA A 181 11.71 13.86 -5.48
N MET A 182 12.26 13.13 -6.45
CA MET A 182 13.62 12.61 -6.40
C MET A 182 14.57 13.52 -7.18
N TYR A 183 15.73 13.74 -6.60
CA TYR A 183 16.85 14.46 -7.23
C TYR A 183 18.09 13.57 -7.39
N ASP A 184 18.12 12.42 -6.70
CA ASP A 184 19.22 11.45 -6.79
C ASP A 184 18.63 10.03 -6.90
N LEU A 185 18.97 9.35 -7.98
CA LEU A 185 18.52 7.99 -8.28
C LEU A 185 19.38 6.89 -7.64
N ASN A 186 20.51 7.25 -7.04
CA ASN A 186 21.35 6.30 -6.31
C ASN A 186 20.79 5.97 -4.92
N THR A 187 19.71 6.63 -4.50
CA THR A 187 19.00 6.30 -3.27
C THR A 187 18.46 4.86 -3.33
N PRO A 188 18.62 4.08 -2.23
CA PRO A 188 18.22 2.67 -2.24
C PRO A 188 16.70 2.50 -2.07
N ILE A 189 16.18 1.43 -2.64
CA ILE A 189 14.85 0.90 -2.34
C ILE A 189 14.84 0.37 -0.91
N THR A 190 13.88 0.84 -0.12
CA THR A 190 13.73 0.49 1.30
C THR A 190 12.39 -0.23 1.55
N LYS A 191 12.16 -0.64 2.80
CA LYS A 191 10.88 -1.24 3.22
C LYS A 191 9.68 -0.30 3.05
N THR A 192 9.90 1.00 2.92
CA THR A 192 8.85 2.01 2.75
C THR A 192 8.61 2.43 1.29
N SER A 193 9.53 2.11 0.38
CA SER A 193 9.41 2.43 -1.04
C SER A 193 8.24 1.66 -1.67
N SER A 194 7.23 2.33 -2.19
CA SER A 194 6.01 1.71 -2.73
C SER A 194 5.90 1.78 -4.24
N SER A 195 6.43 2.84 -4.82
CA SER A 195 6.35 3.10 -6.26
C SER A 195 7.40 4.10 -6.71
N ILE A 196 7.63 4.14 -8.02
CA ILE A 196 8.27 5.24 -8.72
C ILE A 196 7.27 5.75 -9.76
N LEU A 197 6.91 7.01 -9.66
CA LEU A 197 6.05 7.70 -10.63
C LEU A 197 6.93 8.61 -11.49
N ALA A 198 6.97 8.34 -12.80
CA ALA A 198 7.68 9.15 -13.78
C ALA A 198 6.68 10.01 -14.55
N MET A 199 6.81 11.32 -14.45
CA MET A 199 5.93 12.29 -15.08
C MET A 199 6.66 13.00 -16.24
N SER A 200 5.98 13.16 -17.37
CA SER A 200 6.46 13.95 -18.49
C SER A 200 6.31 15.46 -18.23
N GLU A 201 6.84 16.26 -19.14
CA GLU A 201 6.72 17.72 -19.06
C GLU A 201 5.25 18.19 -19.11
N ASP A 202 4.38 17.46 -19.79
CA ASP A 202 2.96 17.80 -19.92
C ASP A 202 2.17 17.57 -18.63
N GLU A 203 2.60 16.60 -17.81
CA GLU A 203 1.97 16.25 -16.52
C GLU A 203 2.52 17.05 -15.33
N VAL A 204 3.64 17.76 -15.51
CA VAL A 204 4.26 18.56 -14.44
C VAL A 204 3.76 19.99 -14.49
N GLU A 205 2.97 20.38 -13.50
CA GLU A 205 2.55 21.78 -13.35
C GLU A 205 3.76 22.70 -13.17
N LYS A 206 3.74 23.83 -13.87
CA LYS A 206 4.71 24.92 -13.65
C LYS A 206 4.36 25.62 -12.34
N PHE A 207 5.30 25.58 -11.40
CA PHE A 207 5.13 26.28 -10.13
C PHE A 207 5.20 27.80 -10.35
N GLU A 208 4.10 28.51 -10.10
CA GLU A 208 4.04 29.94 -9.99
C GLU A 208 3.93 30.32 -8.50
N PRO A 209 4.93 31.01 -7.92
CA PRO A 209 4.88 31.39 -6.53
C PRO A 209 3.76 32.41 -6.29
N THR A 210 2.85 32.07 -5.39
CA THR A 210 1.77 32.96 -4.96
C THR A 210 1.89 33.27 -3.47
N ASN A 211 1.31 34.39 -3.04
CA ASN A 211 1.25 34.70 -1.61
C ASN A 211 0.37 33.70 -0.87
N CYS A 212 0.75 33.35 0.35
CA CYS A 212 -0.07 32.52 1.23
C CYS A 212 -1.42 33.21 1.52
N ILE A 213 -2.51 32.51 1.28
CA ILE A 213 -3.90 33.00 1.49
C ILE A 213 -4.46 32.61 2.86
N ARG A 214 -3.62 32.47 3.84
CA ARG A 214 -4.09 32.18 5.21
C ARG A 214 -5.03 33.26 5.71
#